data_bd9243eafbdc6d81ef151584de91172e
#
_entry.id   bd9243eafbdc6d81ef151584de91172e
#
_cell.length_a   1.000
_cell.length_b   1.000
_cell.length_c   1.000
_cell.angle_alpha   90.00
_cell.angle_beta   90.00
_cell.angle_gamma   90.00
#
_symmetry.space_group_name_H-M   'P 1'
#
loop_
_entity.id
_entity.type
_entity.pdbx_description
1 polymer ?
#
loop_
_entity_poly.entity_id
_entity_poly.type
_entity_poly.pdbx_seq_one_letter_code
_entity_poly.pdbx_strand_id
1 'polypeptide(L)'
;MIEHIKNYIIQPDFNIDILWSLEKAEEALTSIPLSLCDVISPMGEAHKNEYYSNGDYWWPDPSKKDGLPYIRRDGESNPDNLAYHRYALRKTRTMIAHLARAYMHTKDEKYAQKAVELLKVFFINKNTKMEPHLLYAQAIPGLYSGRGIGIIDTLHLTDIPFAVNTLKESKSLTKPLYDSLVDWFSKYLEWMTSHQYGIDESNEPNNHSICYYVQVAVFSRFTDNTKMLEHCKEMFVKKVFVQMNNSGGFDKELNRTKPYAYSLMVLDNYIILCHLLSDKKDDFWQYQGKYGQGAQKAVEKHPKG
;
A
#
# COMPACT_ATOMS: atom_id res chain seq x y z
N MET A 1 23.33 10.54 8.33
CA MET A 1 22.41 9.37 8.11
C MET A 1 21.04 9.83 7.62
N ILE A 2 20.29 10.64 8.36
CA ILE A 2 18.95 11.12 7.95
C ILE A 2 18.96 11.85 6.61
N GLU A 3 19.91 12.74 6.35
CA GLU A 3 20.00 13.44 5.06
C GLU A 3 20.26 12.49 3.89
N HIS A 4 21.01 11.42 4.11
CA HIS A 4 21.20 10.39 3.09
C HIS A 4 19.90 9.64 2.78
N ILE A 5 19.11 9.30 3.80
CA ILE A 5 17.80 8.65 3.65
C ILE A 5 16.80 9.58 2.96
N LYS A 6 16.74 10.85 3.35
CA LYS A 6 15.91 11.86 2.67
C LYS A 6 16.24 11.93 1.17
N ASN A 7 17.51 12.03 0.84
CA ASN A 7 17.94 12.09 -0.55
C ASN A 7 17.59 10.81 -1.32
N TYR A 8 17.71 9.64 -0.70
CA TYR A 8 17.32 8.37 -1.29
C TYR A 8 15.82 8.30 -1.60
N ILE A 9 14.96 8.77 -0.70
CA ILE A 9 13.49 8.77 -0.89
C ILE A 9 13.06 9.82 -1.91
N ILE A 10 13.70 11.01 -1.91
CA ILE A 10 13.40 12.09 -2.87
C ILE A 10 13.89 11.74 -4.28
N GLN A 11 14.97 10.96 -4.36
CA GLN A 11 15.59 10.52 -5.62
C GLN A 11 15.68 8.99 -5.66
N PRO A 12 14.55 8.28 -5.69
CA PRO A 12 14.51 6.82 -5.60
C PRO A 12 15.26 6.11 -6.72
N ASP A 13 15.59 6.82 -7.79
CA ASP A 13 16.24 6.25 -8.98
C ASP A 13 17.74 6.01 -8.82
N PHE A 14 18.38 6.64 -7.83
CA PHE A 14 19.86 6.58 -7.69
C PHE A 14 20.42 5.24 -7.23
N ASN A 15 19.60 4.40 -6.57
CA ASN A 15 20.06 3.14 -6.00
C ASN A 15 19.26 1.92 -6.46
N ILE A 16 18.32 2.11 -7.36
CA ILE A 16 17.63 1.00 -8.01
C ILE A 16 18.40 0.70 -9.29
N ASP A 17 18.78 -0.55 -9.46
CA ASP A 17 19.37 -1.02 -10.71
C ASP A 17 18.41 -0.74 -11.87
N ILE A 18 18.71 0.30 -12.64
CA ILE A 18 17.90 0.67 -13.78
C ILE A 18 17.88 -0.44 -14.83
N LEU A 19 18.96 -1.18 -14.98
CA LEU A 19 19.02 -2.31 -15.90
C LEU A 19 18.04 -3.40 -15.51
N TRP A 20 17.97 -3.70 -14.22
CA TRP A 20 16.95 -4.61 -13.68
C TRP A 20 15.53 -4.10 -13.92
N SER A 21 15.28 -2.79 -13.68
CA SER A 21 13.98 -2.20 -13.95
C SER A 21 13.59 -2.26 -15.42
N LEU A 22 14.54 -2.03 -16.33
CA LEU A 22 14.32 -2.14 -17.78
C LEU A 22 14.02 -3.58 -18.21
N GLU A 23 14.78 -4.56 -17.68
CA GLU A 23 14.49 -5.98 -17.88
C GLU A 23 13.07 -6.35 -17.48
N LYS A 24 12.64 -5.93 -16.27
CA LYS A 24 11.27 -6.18 -15.77
C LYS A 24 10.21 -5.42 -16.59
N ALA A 25 10.53 -4.26 -17.11
CA ALA A 25 9.63 -3.53 -18.02
C ALA A 25 9.48 -4.25 -19.37
N GLU A 26 10.56 -4.80 -19.94
CA GLU A 26 10.49 -5.62 -21.17
C GLU A 26 9.64 -6.88 -20.97
N GLU A 27 9.81 -7.58 -19.83
CA GLU A 27 8.93 -8.69 -19.47
C GLU A 27 7.45 -8.25 -19.38
N ALA A 28 7.20 -7.07 -18.81
CA ALA A 28 5.84 -6.54 -18.66
C ALA A 28 5.17 -6.19 -19.99
N LEU A 29 5.93 -5.81 -21.05
CA LEU A 29 5.37 -5.47 -22.38
C LEU A 29 4.55 -6.64 -22.96
N THR A 30 4.98 -7.87 -22.73
CA THR A 30 4.32 -9.09 -23.26
C THR A 30 3.31 -9.69 -22.29
N SER A 31 3.20 -9.16 -21.06
CA SER A 31 2.31 -9.70 -20.06
C SER A 31 0.83 -9.42 -20.37
N ILE A 32 -0.03 -10.37 -20.08
CA ILE A 32 -1.48 -10.19 -20.15
C ILE A 32 -1.92 -9.34 -18.95
N PRO A 33 -2.74 -8.30 -19.16
CA PRO A 33 -3.33 -7.54 -18.06
C PRO A 33 -4.16 -8.45 -17.14
N LEU A 34 -4.01 -8.27 -15.84
CA LEU A 34 -4.71 -9.04 -14.82
C LEU A 34 -5.91 -8.24 -14.30
N SER A 35 -6.97 -8.96 -13.93
CA SER A 35 -8.16 -8.41 -13.28
C SER A 35 -8.54 -9.30 -12.09
N LEU A 36 -9.24 -8.74 -11.11
CA LEU A 36 -9.86 -9.53 -10.05
C LEU A 36 -10.92 -10.48 -10.60
N CYS A 37 -11.56 -10.10 -11.73
CA CYS A 37 -12.58 -10.90 -12.40
C CYS A 37 -12.06 -12.20 -13.02
N ASP A 38 -10.74 -12.39 -13.13
CA ASP A 38 -10.15 -13.60 -13.70
C ASP A 38 -10.34 -14.83 -12.78
N VAL A 39 -10.54 -14.60 -11.48
CA VAL A 39 -10.83 -15.65 -10.49
C VAL A 39 -11.92 -15.17 -9.54
N ILE A 40 -13.07 -15.84 -9.60
CA ILE A 40 -14.21 -15.50 -8.75
C ILE A 40 -13.92 -15.87 -7.30
N SER A 41 -14.13 -14.92 -6.41
CA SER A 41 -13.96 -15.10 -4.97
C SER A 41 -15.13 -15.92 -4.38
N PRO A 42 -15.01 -16.39 -3.13
CA PRO A 42 -16.12 -17.06 -2.42
C PRO A 42 -17.38 -16.19 -2.27
N MET A 43 -17.28 -14.88 -2.54
CA MET A 43 -18.44 -13.96 -2.52
C MET A 43 -19.36 -14.15 -3.73
N GLY A 44 -18.89 -14.83 -4.80
CA GLY A 44 -19.67 -15.15 -5.99
C GLY A 44 -19.58 -14.12 -7.11
N GLU A 45 -20.22 -14.45 -8.25
CA GLU A 45 -20.13 -13.69 -9.51
C GLU A 45 -20.61 -12.23 -9.40
N ALA A 46 -21.60 -11.97 -8.55
CA ALA A 46 -22.11 -10.62 -8.32
C ALA A 46 -21.03 -9.66 -7.74
N HIS A 47 -20.00 -10.22 -7.12
CA HIS A 47 -18.91 -9.49 -6.44
C HIS A 47 -17.56 -9.68 -7.14
N LYS A 48 -17.53 -10.08 -8.40
CA LYS A 48 -16.30 -10.41 -9.13
C LYS A 48 -15.28 -9.25 -9.25
N ASN A 49 -15.78 -8.02 -9.21
CA ASN A 49 -14.95 -6.82 -9.27
C ASN A 49 -14.45 -6.35 -7.88
N GLU A 50 -14.90 -6.99 -6.81
CA GLU A 50 -14.60 -6.61 -5.46
C GLU A 50 -13.41 -7.41 -4.92
N TYR A 51 -12.49 -6.70 -4.29
CA TYR A 51 -11.29 -7.33 -3.74
C TYR A 51 -11.65 -8.26 -2.58
N TYR A 52 -11.14 -9.48 -2.64
CA TYR A 52 -11.26 -10.46 -1.58
C TYR A 52 -9.88 -10.96 -1.15
N SER A 53 -9.67 -11.13 0.14
CA SER A 53 -8.56 -11.91 0.67
C SER A 53 -8.95 -12.61 1.96
N ASN A 54 -8.29 -13.71 2.26
CA ASN A 54 -8.40 -14.37 3.56
C ASN A 54 -7.44 -13.73 4.56
N GLY A 55 -7.77 -13.77 5.84
CA GLY A 55 -6.82 -13.54 6.92
C GLY A 55 -5.68 -14.57 6.82
N ASP A 56 -4.45 -14.08 6.62
CA ASP A 56 -3.33 -14.93 6.21
C ASP A 56 -3.01 -16.05 7.22
N TYR A 57 -3.13 -15.75 8.50
CA TYR A 57 -2.81 -16.64 9.62
C TYR A 57 -4.02 -17.40 10.19
N TRP A 58 -5.10 -17.54 9.39
CA TRP A 58 -6.31 -18.22 9.85
C TRP A 58 -6.48 -19.56 9.14
N TRP A 59 -6.74 -20.60 9.94
CA TRP A 59 -6.76 -21.99 9.52
C TRP A 59 -8.07 -22.66 9.91
N PRO A 60 -8.54 -23.67 9.16
CA PRO A 60 -9.67 -24.49 9.60
C PRO A 60 -9.43 -25.04 11.01
N ASP A 61 -10.45 -25.02 11.85
CA ASP A 61 -10.40 -25.64 13.18
C ASP A 61 -10.42 -27.17 13.05
N PRO A 62 -9.34 -27.90 13.37
CA PRO A 62 -9.27 -29.35 13.21
C PRO A 62 -10.22 -30.11 14.15
N SER A 63 -10.75 -29.45 15.18
CA SER A 63 -11.74 -30.04 16.09
C SER A 63 -13.17 -30.02 15.54
N LYS A 64 -13.40 -29.33 14.42
CA LYS A 64 -14.71 -29.16 13.79
C LYS A 64 -14.79 -29.93 12.47
N LYS A 65 -15.94 -30.56 12.21
CA LYS A 65 -16.15 -31.32 10.98
C LYS A 65 -16.06 -30.45 9.71
N ASP A 66 -16.54 -29.22 9.78
CA ASP A 66 -16.54 -28.22 8.70
C ASP A 66 -15.37 -27.25 8.79
N GLY A 67 -14.51 -27.38 9.83
CA GLY A 67 -13.38 -26.49 10.08
C GLY A 67 -13.78 -25.08 10.54
N LEU A 68 -15.06 -24.82 10.87
CA LEU A 68 -15.55 -23.49 11.17
C LEU A 68 -15.88 -23.30 12.68
N PRO A 69 -15.67 -22.08 13.22
CA PRO A 69 -14.94 -20.96 12.60
C PRO A 69 -13.43 -21.23 12.57
N TYR A 70 -12.74 -20.59 11.61
CA TYR A 70 -11.25 -20.68 11.54
C TYR A 70 -10.60 -20.19 12.82
N ILE A 71 -9.43 -20.77 13.13
CA ILE A 71 -8.60 -20.44 14.31
C ILE A 71 -7.30 -19.75 13.86
N ARG A 72 -6.74 -18.89 14.73
CA ARG A 72 -5.51 -18.13 14.42
C ARG A 72 -4.26 -18.94 14.74
N ARG A 73 -3.27 -18.91 13.82
CA ARG A 73 -1.90 -19.39 14.00
C ARG A 73 -0.94 -18.27 13.57
N ASP A 74 -0.52 -17.43 14.53
CA ASP A 74 0.28 -16.23 14.21
C ASP A 74 1.60 -16.58 13.51
N GLY A 75 1.86 -15.93 12.37
CA GLY A 75 3.06 -16.13 11.57
C GLY A 75 3.04 -17.34 10.63
N GLU A 76 1.96 -18.16 10.65
CA GLU A 76 1.78 -19.33 9.78
C GLU A 76 0.78 -19.01 8.67
N SER A 77 1.26 -18.74 7.46
CA SER A 77 0.40 -18.46 6.30
C SER A 77 -0.33 -19.72 5.86
N ASN A 78 -1.65 -19.62 5.68
CA ASN A 78 -2.47 -20.74 5.19
C ASN A 78 -2.37 -20.84 3.65
N PRO A 79 -1.84 -21.94 3.09
CA PRO A 79 -1.66 -22.11 1.65
C PRO A 79 -2.98 -22.25 0.87
N ASP A 80 -4.08 -22.62 1.54
CA ASP A 80 -5.40 -22.79 0.91
C ASP A 80 -6.18 -21.47 0.75
N ASN A 81 -5.61 -20.36 1.21
CA ASN A 81 -6.20 -19.04 1.04
C ASN A 81 -6.27 -18.64 -0.44
N LEU A 82 -7.34 -17.93 -0.83
CA LEU A 82 -7.44 -17.35 -2.17
C LEU A 82 -6.32 -16.31 -2.36
N ALA A 83 -5.26 -16.69 -3.07
CA ALA A 83 -4.09 -15.85 -3.28
C ALA A 83 -4.23 -14.92 -4.51
N TYR A 84 -5.16 -15.22 -5.45
CA TYR A 84 -5.17 -14.60 -6.77
C TYR A 84 -5.40 -13.08 -6.73
N HIS A 85 -6.38 -12.58 -5.99
CA HIS A 85 -6.67 -11.13 -5.96
C HIS A 85 -5.46 -10.34 -5.43
N ARG A 86 -4.82 -10.84 -4.37
CA ARG A 86 -3.59 -10.25 -3.82
C ARG A 86 -2.43 -10.32 -4.83
N TYR A 87 -2.31 -11.44 -5.54
CA TYR A 87 -1.33 -11.61 -6.62
C TYR A 87 -1.59 -10.63 -7.77
N ALA A 88 -2.82 -10.55 -8.28
CA ALA A 88 -3.19 -9.67 -9.39
C ALA A 88 -2.91 -8.20 -9.05
N LEU A 89 -3.29 -7.75 -7.86
CA LEU A 89 -3.02 -6.38 -7.38
C LEU A 89 -1.51 -6.10 -7.33
N ARG A 90 -0.74 -6.96 -6.66
CA ARG A 90 0.71 -6.77 -6.48
C ARG A 90 1.46 -6.87 -7.81
N LYS A 91 1.12 -7.83 -8.65
CA LYS A 91 1.75 -8.02 -9.96
C LYS A 91 1.48 -6.83 -10.89
N THR A 92 0.22 -6.38 -10.97
CA THR A 92 -0.17 -5.21 -11.77
C THR A 92 0.57 -3.96 -11.31
N ARG A 93 0.59 -3.68 -9.99
CA ARG A 93 1.35 -2.57 -9.43
C ARG A 93 2.83 -2.64 -9.79
N THR A 94 3.46 -3.80 -9.64
CA THR A 94 4.89 -3.97 -9.93
C THR A 94 5.19 -3.74 -11.41
N MET A 95 4.37 -4.28 -12.32
CA MET A 95 4.53 -4.04 -13.75
C MET A 95 4.40 -2.54 -14.10
N ILE A 96 3.37 -1.87 -13.58
CA ILE A 96 3.16 -0.43 -13.82
C ILE A 96 4.34 0.39 -13.31
N ALA A 97 4.87 0.09 -12.12
CA ALA A 97 6.02 0.79 -11.55
C ALA A 97 7.28 0.65 -12.42
N HIS A 98 7.60 -0.56 -12.90
CA HIS A 98 8.76 -0.77 -13.78
C HIS A 98 8.56 -0.11 -15.16
N LEU A 99 7.37 -0.20 -15.74
CA LEU A 99 7.04 0.44 -17.01
C LEU A 99 7.14 1.98 -16.91
N ALA A 100 6.61 2.58 -15.86
CA ALA A 100 6.71 4.02 -15.63
C ALA A 100 8.18 4.46 -15.45
N ARG A 101 8.98 3.69 -14.72
CA ARG A 101 10.41 3.95 -14.54
C ARG A 101 11.18 3.82 -15.86
N ALA A 102 10.89 2.78 -16.66
CA ALA A 102 11.48 2.61 -17.98
C ALA A 102 11.13 3.78 -18.91
N TYR A 103 9.87 4.23 -18.91
CA TYR A 103 9.45 5.42 -19.65
C TYR A 103 10.20 6.69 -19.17
N MET A 104 10.33 6.88 -17.87
CA MET A 104 11.04 8.04 -17.31
C MET A 104 12.46 8.15 -17.85
N HIS A 105 13.18 7.03 -17.94
CA HIS A 105 14.57 6.99 -18.38
C HIS A 105 14.73 7.01 -19.91
N THR A 106 13.89 6.31 -20.64
CA THR A 106 14.05 6.10 -22.09
C THR A 106 13.21 7.04 -22.92
N LYS A 107 12.12 7.57 -22.36
CA LYS A 107 11.04 8.29 -23.08
C LYS A 107 10.41 7.48 -24.21
N ASP A 108 10.63 6.15 -24.24
CA ASP A 108 9.99 5.26 -25.21
C ASP A 108 8.53 5.02 -24.83
N GLU A 109 7.63 5.48 -25.71
CA GLU A 109 6.18 5.41 -25.52
C GLU A 109 5.63 3.99 -25.39
N LYS A 110 6.34 2.95 -25.85
CA LYS A 110 5.90 1.55 -25.69
C LYS A 110 5.65 1.20 -24.22
N TYR A 111 6.50 1.69 -23.30
CA TYR A 111 6.36 1.45 -21.88
C TYR A 111 5.16 2.19 -21.30
N ALA A 112 4.96 3.44 -21.67
CA ALA A 112 3.81 4.23 -21.23
C ALA A 112 2.49 3.65 -21.77
N GLN A 113 2.45 3.21 -23.04
CA GLN A 113 1.29 2.55 -23.65
C GLN A 113 0.89 1.31 -22.85
N LYS A 114 1.87 0.45 -22.52
CA LYS A 114 1.60 -0.77 -21.74
C LYS A 114 1.16 -0.45 -20.31
N ALA A 115 1.80 0.51 -19.65
CA ALA A 115 1.37 0.94 -18.31
C ALA A 115 -0.08 1.45 -18.31
N VAL A 116 -0.45 2.26 -19.30
CA VAL A 116 -1.83 2.76 -19.47
C VAL A 116 -2.81 1.64 -19.77
N GLU A 117 -2.43 0.63 -20.54
CA GLU A 117 -3.26 -0.58 -20.75
C GLU A 117 -3.58 -1.28 -19.42
N LEU A 118 -2.55 -1.52 -18.59
CA LEU A 118 -2.72 -2.15 -17.28
C LEU A 118 -3.59 -1.29 -16.34
N LEU A 119 -3.36 0.03 -16.31
CA LEU A 119 -4.15 0.97 -15.53
C LEU A 119 -5.64 0.96 -15.95
N LYS A 120 -5.92 0.91 -17.25
CA LYS A 120 -7.30 0.83 -17.76
C LYS A 120 -8.01 -0.44 -17.29
N VAL A 121 -7.35 -1.59 -17.39
CA VAL A 121 -7.95 -2.87 -16.99
C VAL A 121 -8.23 -2.87 -15.49
N PHE A 122 -7.29 -2.44 -14.67
CA PHE A 122 -7.39 -2.60 -13.22
C PHE A 122 -8.22 -1.51 -12.52
N PHE A 123 -8.32 -0.29 -13.09
CA PHE A 123 -8.93 0.86 -12.40
C PHE A 123 -10.07 1.55 -13.17
N ILE A 124 -10.19 1.37 -14.49
CA ILE A 124 -11.11 2.21 -15.31
C ILE A 124 -12.19 1.40 -16.02
N ASN A 125 -11.83 0.28 -16.66
CA ASN A 125 -12.78 -0.49 -17.46
C ASN A 125 -13.89 -1.08 -16.58
N LYS A 126 -15.13 -0.72 -16.85
CA LYS A 126 -16.32 -1.12 -16.06
C LYS A 126 -16.47 -2.62 -15.85
N ASN A 127 -15.96 -3.44 -16.78
CA ASN A 127 -16.11 -4.89 -16.71
C ASN A 127 -14.99 -5.57 -15.92
N THR A 128 -13.86 -4.88 -15.69
CA THR A 128 -12.65 -5.50 -15.13
C THR A 128 -12.04 -4.71 -13.97
N LYS A 129 -12.42 -3.44 -13.80
CA LYS A 129 -11.86 -2.59 -12.74
C LYS A 129 -12.15 -3.15 -11.35
N MET A 130 -11.21 -3.02 -10.47
CA MET A 130 -11.44 -3.20 -9.05
C MET A 130 -12.40 -2.12 -8.52
N GLU A 131 -13.41 -2.50 -7.74
CA GLU A 131 -14.22 -1.52 -7.02
C GLU A 131 -13.40 -0.84 -5.92
N PRO A 132 -13.59 0.50 -5.71
CA PRO A 132 -12.74 1.28 -4.81
C PRO A 132 -13.11 1.09 -3.32
N HIS A 133 -13.10 -0.14 -2.86
CA HIS A 133 -13.31 -0.51 -1.45
C HIS A 133 -12.73 -1.89 -1.13
N LEU A 134 -12.67 -2.24 0.16
CA LEU A 134 -12.13 -3.51 0.66
C LEU A 134 -13.10 -4.21 1.62
N LEU A 135 -14.39 -4.26 1.25
CA LEU A 135 -15.42 -4.87 2.12
C LEU A 135 -15.16 -6.34 2.45
N TYR A 136 -14.43 -7.06 1.59
CA TYR A 136 -14.16 -8.49 1.75
C TYR A 136 -12.67 -8.82 1.94
N ALA A 137 -11.87 -7.83 2.34
CA ALA A 137 -10.45 -8.06 2.61
C ALA A 137 -10.24 -8.70 3.98
N GLN A 138 -9.30 -9.62 4.05
CA GLN A 138 -8.91 -10.35 5.27
C GLN A 138 -10.10 -11.04 5.96
N ALA A 139 -10.97 -11.65 5.16
CA ALA A 139 -12.09 -12.48 5.62
C ALA A 139 -11.61 -13.65 6.49
N ILE A 140 -12.43 -14.02 7.47
CA ILE A 140 -12.20 -15.19 8.32
C ILE A 140 -13.43 -16.09 8.20
N PRO A 141 -13.34 -17.25 7.51
CA PRO A 141 -14.47 -18.16 7.36
C PRO A 141 -15.12 -18.51 8.72
N GLY A 142 -16.43 -18.35 8.76
CA GLY A 142 -17.23 -18.58 9.97
C GLY A 142 -17.26 -17.43 10.98
N LEU A 143 -16.49 -16.32 10.75
CA LEU A 143 -16.47 -15.16 11.65
C LEU A 143 -16.76 -13.84 10.93
N TYR A 144 -16.00 -13.51 9.88
CA TYR A 144 -16.07 -12.21 9.22
C TYR A 144 -15.95 -12.35 7.71
N SER A 145 -16.80 -11.67 6.95
CA SER A 145 -16.69 -11.55 5.49
C SER A 145 -15.57 -10.59 5.03
N GLY A 146 -15.12 -9.70 5.92
CA GLY A 146 -14.03 -8.77 5.75
C GLY A 146 -13.78 -8.00 7.05
N ARG A 147 -12.64 -7.29 7.14
CA ARG A 147 -12.22 -6.56 8.35
C ARG A 147 -11.42 -5.32 8.01
N GLY A 148 -11.38 -4.32 8.92
CA GLY A 148 -10.60 -3.09 8.77
C GLY A 148 -9.12 -3.34 8.50
N ILE A 149 -8.51 -4.30 9.20
CA ILE A 149 -7.09 -4.66 8.99
C ILE A 149 -6.76 -5.15 7.58
N GLY A 150 -7.78 -5.43 6.75
CA GLY A 150 -7.60 -5.75 5.34
C GLY A 150 -7.09 -4.59 4.49
N ILE A 151 -7.19 -3.35 4.97
CA ILE A 151 -6.69 -2.15 4.27
C ILE A 151 -5.16 -2.22 4.05
N ILE A 152 -4.43 -2.95 4.87
CA ILE A 152 -2.99 -3.17 4.67
C ILE A 152 -2.67 -3.88 3.35
N ASP A 153 -3.58 -4.68 2.80
CA ASP A 153 -3.38 -5.40 1.53
C ASP A 153 -3.15 -4.44 0.35
N THR A 154 -3.69 -3.22 0.43
CA THR A 154 -3.55 -2.17 -0.60
C THR A 154 -2.43 -1.16 -0.34
N LEU A 155 -1.59 -1.35 0.66
CA LEU A 155 -0.39 -0.52 0.86
C LEU A 155 0.46 -0.44 -0.44
N HIS A 156 0.49 -1.51 -1.20
CA HIS A 156 1.18 -1.56 -2.49
C HIS A 156 0.60 -0.61 -3.57
N LEU A 157 -0.67 -0.20 -3.46
CA LEU A 157 -1.27 0.76 -4.40
C LEU A 157 -0.67 2.17 -4.29
N THR A 158 0.08 2.46 -3.24
CA THR A 158 0.79 3.75 -3.08
C THR A 158 1.76 4.03 -4.22
N ASP A 159 2.31 3.01 -4.88
CA ASP A 159 3.19 3.18 -6.03
C ASP A 159 2.46 3.69 -7.29
N ILE A 160 1.15 3.44 -7.41
CA ILE A 160 0.38 3.81 -8.61
C ILE A 160 0.31 5.32 -8.81
N PRO A 161 -0.01 6.16 -7.82
CA PRO A 161 0.07 7.61 -7.93
C PRO A 161 1.42 8.13 -8.42
N PHE A 162 2.53 7.58 -7.92
CA PHE A 162 3.88 7.96 -8.37
C PHE A 162 4.11 7.58 -9.83
N ALA A 163 3.74 6.36 -10.23
CA ALA A 163 3.85 5.90 -11.60
C ALA A 163 2.99 6.76 -12.55
N VAL A 164 1.74 7.05 -12.18
CA VAL A 164 0.84 7.90 -12.98
C VAL A 164 1.39 9.32 -13.12
N ASN A 165 1.97 9.89 -12.06
CA ASN A 165 2.61 11.21 -12.16
C ASN A 165 3.81 11.19 -13.11
N THR A 166 4.61 10.14 -13.12
CA THR A 166 5.72 9.95 -14.08
C THR A 166 5.21 9.88 -15.52
N LEU A 167 4.06 9.24 -15.73
CA LEU A 167 3.45 9.07 -17.06
C LEU A 167 2.72 10.31 -17.58
N LYS A 168 2.56 11.38 -16.80
CA LYS A 168 1.89 12.63 -17.22
C LYS A 168 2.52 13.27 -18.47
N GLU A 169 3.81 13.06 -18.68
CA GLU A 169 4.53 13.57 -19.85
C GLU A 169 4.28 12.75 -21.13
N SER A 170 3.69 11.56 -21.00
CA SER A 170 3.39 10.68 -22.11
C SER A 170 2.09 11.06 -22.81
N LYS A 171 2.08 11.03 -24.13
CA LYS A 171 0.85 11.16 -24.92
C LYS A 171 -0.14 10.01 -24.72
N SER A 172 0.32 8.88 -24.18
CA SER A 172 -0.52 7.70 -23.93
C SER A 172 -1.43 7.90 -22.73
N LEU A 173 -1.03 8.68 -21.72
CA LEU A 173 -1.86 9.05 -20.58
C LEU A 173 -2.64 10.33 -20.88
N THR A 174 -3.78 10.19 -21.54
CA THR A 174 -4.63 11.36 -21.86
C THR A 174 -5.28 11.94 -20.59
N LYS A 175 -5.65 13.23 -20.66
CA LYS A 175 -6.33 13.88 -19.54
C LYS A 175 -7.58 13.13 -19.05
N PRO A 176 -8.50 12.64 -19.91
CA PRO A 176 -9.66 11.86 -19.42
C PRO A 176 -9.27 10.58 -18.68
N LEU A 177 -8.19 9.92 -19.09
CA LEU A 177 -7.71 8.73 -18.38
C LEU A 177 -7.11 9.09 -17.02
N TYR A 178 -6.32 10.16 -16.96
CA TYR A 178 -5.79 10.69 -15.71
C TYR A 178 -6.94 11.06 -14.75
N ASP A 179 -7.95 11.81 -15.23
CA ASP A 179 -9.10 12.21 -14.41
C ASP A 179 -9.89 10.99 -13.88
N SER A 180 -10.00 9.92 -14.70
CA SER A 180 -10.63 8.66 -14.26
C SER A 180 -9.85 7.95 -13.16
N LEU A 181 -8.52 8.01 -13.19
CA LEU A 181 -7.68 7.46 -12.12
C LEU A 181 -7.82 8.30 -10.84
N VAL A 182 -7.80 9.63 -10.96
CA VAL A 182 -8.04 10.53 -9.82
C VAL A 182 -9.41 10.26 -9.19
N ASP A 183 -10.48 10.06 -9.99
CA ASP A 183 -11.81 9.70 -9.50
C ASP A 183 -11.81 8.37 -8.74
N TRP A 184 -11.15 7.34 -9.27
CA TRP A 184 -11.03 6.05 -8.59
C TRP A 184 -10.35 6.18 -7.23
N PHE A 185 -9.21 6.85 -7.17
CA PHE A 185 -8.47 7.06 -5.92
C PHE A 185 -9.21 8.00 -4.96
N SER A 186 -9.98 8.97 -5.45
CA SER A 186 -10.84 9.82 -4.61
C SER A 186 -11.92 9.00 -3.92
N LYS A 187 -12.60 8.11 -4.65
CA LYS A 187 -13.63 7.22 -4.10
C LYS A 187 -13.02 6.23 -3.09
N TYR A 188 -11.83 5.71 -3.39
CA TYR A 188 -11.16 4.81 -2.48
C TYR A 188 -10.72 5.52 -1.19
N LEU A 189 -10.17 6.73 -1.30
CA LEU A 189 -9.82 7.57 -0.16
C LEU A 189 -11.07 7.93 0.69
N GLU A 190 -12.17 8.29 0.04
CA GLU A 190 -13.45 8.56 0.72
C GLU A 190 -13.91 7.32 1.50
N TRP A 191 -13.91 6.13 0.87
CA TRP A 191 -14.27 4.89 1.55
C TRP A 191 -13.34 4.60 2.74
N MET A 192 -12.03 4.70 2.56
CA MET A 192 -11.06 4.50 3.63
C MET A 192 -11.29 5.42 4.83
N THR A 193 -11.71 6.66 4.60
CA THR A 193 -11.79 7.67 5.66
C THR A 193 -13.20 7.81 6.27
N SER A 194 -14.23 7.19 5.66
CA SER A 194 -15.62 7.27 6.12
C SER A 194 -16.22 5.93 6.56
N HIS A 195 -15.80 4.82 5.97
CA HIS A 195 -16.29 3.50 6.34
C HIS A 195 -15.73 3.03 7.68
N GLN A 196 -16.54 2.25 8.45
CA GLN A 196 -16.13 1.75 9.77
C GLN A 196 -14.79 1.00 9.74
N TYR A 197 -14.52 0.20 8.68
CA TYR A 197 -13.25 -0.50 8.53
C TYR A 197 -12.04 0.44 8.45
N GLY A 198 -12.18 1.57 7.77
CA GLY A 198 -11.12 2.57 7.73
C GLY A 198 -10.92 3.27 9.08
N ILE A 199 -12.01 3.56 9.77
CA ILE A 199 -11.98 4.12 11.13
C ILE A 199 -11.28 3.15 12.09
N ASP A 200 -11.62 1.86 12.03
CA ASP A 200 -11.00 0.83 12.86
C ASP A 200 -9.49 0.73 12.57
N GLU A 201 -9.09 0.62 11.29
CA GLU A 201 -7.69 0.51 10.87
C GLU A 201 -6.87 1.74 11.29
N SER A 202 -7.45 2.94 11.18
CA SER A 202 -6.80 4.19 11.61
C SER A 202 -6.50 4.25 13.11
N ASN A 203 -7.20 3.44 13.91
CA ASN A 203 -7.07 3.37 15.37
C ASN A 203 -6.22 2.18 15.85
N GLU A 204 -5.75 1.32 14.95
CA GLU A 204 -4.87 0.22 15.34
C GLU A 204 -3.59 0.73 16.02
N PRO A 205 -3.19 0.16 17.18
CA PRO A 205 -2.06 0.66 17.94
C PRO A 205 -0.71 0.08 17.49
N ASN A 206 -0.57 -0.29 16.22
CA ASN A 206 0.56 -1.02 15.64
C ASN A 206 0.81 -0.58 14.18
N ASN A 207 1.61 -1.37 13.43
CA ASN A 207 1.93 -1.11 12.02
C ASN A 207 0.73 -0.80 11.12
N HIS A 208 -0.44 -1.34 11.41
CA HIS A 208 -1.65 -1.17 10.62
C HIS A 208 -2.04 0.30 10.46
N SER A 209 -2.13 1.06 11.56
CA SER A 209 -2.46 2.49 11.45
C SER A 209 -1.36 3.30 10.75
N ILE A 210 -0.09 2.93 10.89
CA ILE A 210 1.01 3.59 10.16
C ILE A 210 0.86 3.35 8.65
N CYS A 211 0.65 2.10 8.25
CA CYS A 211 0.37 1.73 6.84
C CYS A 211 -0.90 2.41 6.30
N TYR A 212 -1.93 2.57 7.15
CA TYR A 212 -3.14 3.31 6.80
C TYR A 212 -2.83 4.77 6.48
N TYR A 213 -2.11 5.49 7.37
CA TYR A 213 -1.80 6.90 7.16
C TYR A 213 -0.83 7.14 5.99
N VAL A 214 0.05 6.20 5.65
CA VAL A 214 0.83 6.25 4.41
C VAL A 214 -0.08 6.27 3.19
N GLN A 215 -1.04 5.36 3.13
CA GLN A 215 -2.00 5.27 2.03
C GLN A 215 -2.84 6.55 1.93
N VAL A 216 -3.41 7.00 3.05
CA VAL A 216 -4.22 8.21 3.10
C VAL A 216 -3.41 9.43 2.64
N ALA A 217 -2.16 9.58 3.07
CA ALA A 217 -1.32 10.70 2.68
C ALA A 217 -0.97 10.68 1.18
N VAL A 218 -0.60 9.50 0.62
CA VAL A 218 -0.30 9.35 -0.82
C VAL A 218 -1.52 9.65 -1.66
N PHE A 219 -2.67 9.07 -1.32
CA PHE A 219 -3.90 9.25 -2.09
C PHE A 219 -4.43 10.68 -1.96
N SER A 220 -4.28 11.32 -0.80
CA SER A 220 -4.62 12.74 -0.61
C SER A 220 -3.78 13.67 -1.48
N ARG A 221 -2.47 13.42 -1.60
CA ARG A 221 -1.59 14.18 -2.50
C ARG A 221 -1.98 13.98 -3.97
N PHE A 222 -2.32 12.76 -4.35
CA PHE A 222 -2.69 12.44 -5.73
C PHE A 222 -4.03 13.04 -6.15
N THR A 223 -4.96 13.17 -5.21
CA THR A 223 -6.32 13.70 -5.44
C THR A 223 -6.47 15.16 -5.04
N ASP A 224 -5.37 15.86 -4.73
CA ASP A 224 -5.33 17.24 -4.26
C ASP A 224 -6.22 17.51 -3.01
N ASN A 225 -6.43 16.48 -2.17
CA ASN A 225 -7.19 16.60 -0.92
C ASN A 225 -6.33 17.16 0.22
N THR A 226 -6.11 18.47 0.20
CA THR A 226 -5.29 19.18 1.19
C THR A 226 -5.83 19.06 2.61
N LYS A 227 -7.15 19.05 2.80
CA LYS A 227 -7.78 18.88 4.11
C LYS A 227 -7.40 17.54 4.76
N MET A 228 -7.42 16.46 3.98
CA MET A 228 -7.07 15.15 4.47
C MET A 228 -5.56 15.02 4.71
N LEU A 229 -4.74 15.71 3.93
CA LEU A 229 -3.29 15.76 4.16
C LEU A 229 -2.95 16.46 5.48
N GLU A 230 -3.61 17.60 5.79
CA GLU A 230 -3.46 18.27 7.08
C GLU A 230 -3.94 17.38 8.24
N HIS A 231 -5.03 16.63 8.05
CA HIS A 231 -5.46 15.63 9.05
C HIS A 231 -4.37 14.56 9.28
N CYS A 232 -3.70 14.10 8.23
CA CYS A 232 -2.57 13.15 8.39
C CYS A 232 -1.42 13.74 9.23
N LYS A 233 -1.11 15.03 9.09
CA LYS A 233 -0.10 15.71 9.93
C LYS A 233 -0.48 15.68 11.41
N GLU A 234 -1.74 15.97 11.73
CA GLU A 234 -2.22 15.85 13.12
C GLU A 234 -2.11 14.42 13.64
N MET A 235 -2.53 13.45 12.81
CA MET A 235 -2.54 12.04 13.20
C MET A 235 -1.14 11.44 13.27
N PHE A 236 -0.19 11.96 12.52
CA PHE A 236 1.22 11.59 12.69
C PHE A 236 1.66 11.78 14.15
N VAL A 237 1.37 12.92 14.73
CA VAL A 237 1.72 13.21 16.12
C VAL A 237 0.91 12.37 17.11
N LYS A 238 -0.41 12.29 16.88
CA LYS A 238 -1.35 11.68 17.84
C LYS A 238 -1.39 10.15 17.80
N LYS A 239 -1.07 9.53 16.66
CA LYS A 239 -1.28 8.09 16.42
C LYS A 239 -0.02 7.35 15.99
N VAL A 240 0.78 7.95 15.09
CA VAL A 240 1.95 7.29 14.50
C VAL A 240 3.16 7.43 15.41
N PHE A 241 3.52 8.66 15.74
CA PHE A 241 4.69 8.97 16.56
C PHE A 241 4.64 8.34 17.94
N VAL A 242 3.48 8.30 18.57
CA VAL A 242 3.30 7.75 19.93
C VAL A 242 3.53 6.24 20.03
N GLN A 243 3.62 5.54 18.91
CA GLN A 243 3.96 4.11 18.88
C GLN A 243 5.46 3.87 19.07
N MET A 244 6.26 4.91 18.86
CA MET A 244 7.72 4.84 19.06
C MET A 244 8.06 4.99 20.55
N ASN A 245 8.81 4.05 21.09
CA ASN A 245 9.33 4.13 22.46
C ASN A 245 10.51 5.12 22.57
N ASN A 246 10.94 5.40 23.80
CA ASN A 246 12.01 6.35 24.09
C ASN A 246 13.37 5.99 23.46
N SER A 247 13.57 4.74 23.06
CA SER A 247 14.81 4.27 22.41
C SER A 247 14.73 4.25 20.87
N GLY A 248 13.61 4.68 20.27
CA GLY A 248 13.39 4.69 18.83
C GLY A 248 12.82 3.38 18.27
N GLY A 249 12.46 2.42 19.11
CA GLY A 249 11.83 1.16 18.69
C GLY A 249 10.29 1.23 18.69
N PHE A 250 9.65 0.21 18.12
CA PHE A 250 8.21 0.05 18.07
C PHE A 250 7.81 -1.20 18.86
N ASP A 251 7.39 -1.05 20.12
CA ASP A 251 7.21 -2.16 21.07
C ASP A 251 6.21 -3.22 20.59
N LYS A 252 5.15 -2.81 19.90
CA LYS A 252 4.14 -3.74 19.36
C LYS A 252 4.73 -4.69 18.31
N GLU A 253 5.70 -4.23 17.54
CA GLU A 253 6.35 -5.00 16.50
C GLU A 253 7.50 -5.85 17.05
N LEU A 254 8.20 -5.34 18.06
CA LEU A 254 9.26 -6.08 18.77
C LEU A 254 8.72 -7.33 19.49
N ASN A 255 7.44 -7.34 19.85
CA ASN A 255 6.76 -8.46 20.51
C ASN A 255 6.09 -9.46 19.54
N ARG A 256 6.30 -9.32 18.21
CA ARG A 256 5.74 -10.24 17.19
C ARG A 256 6.63 -11.47 17.00
N THR A 257 6.08 -12.50 16.34
CA THR A 257 6.80 -13.74 15.98
C THR A 257 8.00 -13.51 15.05
N LYS A 258 7.99 -12.41 14.27
CA LYS A 258 9.07 -11.99 13.36
C LYS A 258 9.46 -10.53 13.64
N PRO A 259 10.02 -10.21 14.83
CA PRO A 259 10.16 -8.84 15.31
C PRO A 259 10.99 -7.95 14.37
N TYR A 260 12.05 -8.47 13.80
CA TYR A 260 12.91 -7.72 12.89
C TYR A 260 12.19 -7.28 11.63
N ALA A 261 11.49 -8.19 10.94
CA ALA A 261 10.77 -7.88 9.72
C ALA A 261 9.64 -6.85 9.95
N TYR A 262 8.87 -7.01 11.04
CA TYR A 262 7.83 -6.04 11.38
C TYR A 262 8.39 -4.68 11.78
N SER A 263 9.50 -4.64 12.51
CA SER A 263 10.14 -3.37 12.88
C SER A 263 10.69 -2.62 11.67
N LEU A 264 11.30 -3.31 10.70
CA LEU A 264 11.72 -2.69 9.44
C LEU A 264 10.54 -2.17 8.63
N MET A 265 9.47 -2.94 8.50
CA MET A 265 8.26 -2.50 7.79
C MET A 265 7.67 -1.23 8.41
N VAL A 266 7.61 -1.16 9.74
CA VAL A 266 7.14 0.06 10.43
C VAL A 266 8.09 1.23 10.20
N LEU A 267 9.39 1.01 10.31
CA LEU A 267 10.39 2.04 10.08
C LEU A 267 10.31 2.63 8.68
N ASP A 268 10.20 1.78 7.64
CA ASP A 268 10.02 2.21 6.26
C ASP A 268 8.78 3.10 6.11
N ASN A 269 7.65 2.65 6.61
CA ASN A 269 6.40 3.41 6.51
C ASN A 269 6.43 4.71 7.34
N TYR A 270 7.07 4.71 8.49
CA TYR A 270 7.28 5.91 9.31
C TYR A 270 8.13 6.95 8.56
N ILE A 271 9.22 6.52 7.91
CA ILE A 271 10.10 7.38 7.12
C ILE A 271 9.37 7.93 5.89
N ILE A 272 8.59 7.10 5.20
CA ILE A 272 7.74 7.53 4.09
C ILE A 272 6.76 8.62 4.55
N LEU A 273 6.13 8.46 5.71
CA LEU A 273 5.26 9.50 6.27
C LEU A 273 6.02 10.79 6.58
N CYS A 274 7.21 10.72 7.18
CA CYS A 274 8.05 11.90 7.41
C CYS A 274 8.30 12.65 6.09
N HIS A 275 8.57 11.94 5.00
CA HIS A 275 8.75 12.53 3.68
C HIS A 275 7.46 13.14 3.12
N LEU A 276 6.37 12.38 3.15
CA LEU A 276 5.08 12.80 2.57
C LEU A 276 4.45 13.99 3.28
N LEU A 277 4.64 14.10 4.58
CA LEU A 277 4.01 15.14 5.40
C LEU A 277 4.87 16.39 5.57
N SER A 278 6.17 16.30 5.31
CA SER A 278 7.06 17.46 5.38
C SER A 278 6.84 18.43 4.22
N ASP A 279 6.85 19.72 4.53
CA ASP A 279 6.77 20.82 3.59
C ASP A 279 7.62 22.03 4.08
N LYS A 280 7.38 23.23 3.54
CA LYS A 280 8.12 24.44 3.94
C LYS A 280 7.81 24.91 5.37
N LYS A 281 6.67 24.47 5.95
CA LYS A 281 6.23 24.88 7.28
C LYS A 281 6.55 23.83 8.33
N ASP A 282 6.39 22.56 7.96
CA ASP A 282 6.47 21.42 8.86
C ASP A 282 7.58 20.47 8.40
N ASP A 283 8.54 20.18 9.27
CA ASP A 283 9.61 19.19 9.01
C ASP A 283 9.46 17.98 9.95
N PHE A 284 8.72 16.97 9.48
CA PHE A 284 8.49 15.73 10.22
C PHE A 284 9.74 14.84 10.33
N TRP A 285 10.78 15.10 9.52
CA TRP A 285 12.08 14.44 9.66
C TRP A 285 12.81 14.87 10.94
N GLN A 286 12.60 16.12 11.37
CA GLN A 286 13.19 16.69 12.58
C GLN A 286 12.27 16.58 13.79
N TYR A 287 11.05 16.06 13.61
CA TYR A 287 10.11 15.90 14.73
C TYR A 287 10.68 14.97 15.78
N GLN A 288 10.78 15.44 17.02
CA GLN A 288 11.35 14.71 18.16
C GLN A 288 10.46 14.81 19.37
N GLY A 289 10.40 13.73 20.13
CA GLY A 289 9.77 13.71 21.44
C GLY A 289 10.72 14.11 22.56
N LYS A 290 10.19 14.12 23.77
CA LYS A 290 10.91 14.58 25.00
C LYS A 290 12.27 13.89 25.21
N TYR A 291 12.43 12.67 24.75
CA TYR A 291 13.66 11.87 24.93
C TYR A 291 14.52 11.80 23.66
N GLY A 292 14.27 12.70 22.71
CA GLY A 292 14.97 12.74 21.42
C GLY A 292 14.61 11.60 20.47
N GLN A 293 13.53 10.82 20.77
CA GLN A 293 13.03 9.84 19.82
C GLN A 293 12.43 10.53 18.61
N GLY A 294 12.67 9.97 17.42
CA GLY A 294 12.26 10.50 16.13
C GLY A 294 12.91 9.69 15.00
N ALA A 295 12.82 10.18 13.76
CA ALA A 295 13.28 9.45 12.58
C ALA A 295 14.76 9.02 12.68
N GLN A 296 15.65 9.91 13.12
CA GLN A 296 17.08 9.57 13.25
C GLN A 296 17.29 8.42 14.24
N LYS A 297 16.70 8.54 15.44
CA LYS A 297 16.88 7.54 16.50
C LYS A 297 16.26 6.20 16.13
N ALA A 298 15.14 6.20 15.40
CA ALA A 298 14.54 4.99 14.89
C ALA A 298 15.44 4.27 13.87
N VAL A 299 16.08 5.00 12.96
CA VAL A 299 17.05 4.44 12.01
C VAL A 299 18.30 3.89 12.72
N GLU A 300 18.82 4.60 13.72
CA GLU A 300 19.97 4.14 14.51
C GLU A 300 19.69 2.88 15.32
N LYS A 301 18.44 2.70 15.77
CA LYS A 301 17.99 1.53 16.53
C LYS A 301 17.94 0.27 15.68
N HIS A 302 17.75 0.41 14.36
CA HIS A 302 17.65 -0.70 13.41
C HIS A 302 18.87 -0.69 12.47
N PRO A 303 20.08 -0.99 12.98
CA PRO A 303 21.28 -0.98 12.15
C PRO A 303 21.15 -1.97 11.00
N LYS A 304 21.80 -1.62 9.88
CA LYS A 304 21.91 -2.52 8.72
C LYS A 304 22.47 -3.85 9.20
N GLY A 305 21.74 -4.94 8.97
CA GLY A 305 22.24 -6.30 9.15
C GLY A 305 23.34 -6.60 8.14
#